data_d6d6a5a05ae56767fbf13ad0f9055ca8
#
_entry.id   d6d6a5a05ae56767fbf13ad0f9055ca8
#
_cell.length_a   1.000
_cell.length_b   1.000
_cell.length_c   1.000
_cell.angle_alpha   90.00
_cell.angle_beta   90.00
_cell.angle_gamma   90.00
#
_symmetry.space_group_name_H-M   'P 1'
#
loop_
_entity.id
_entity.type
_entity.pdbx_description
1 polymer ?
#
loop_
_entity_poly.entity_id
_entity_poly.type
_entity_poly.pdbx_seq_one_letter_code
_entity_poly.pdbx_strand_id
1 'polypeptide(L)'
;MRKHIVTILLILAALGVNAQVKLLTLSELEQRVAKGKDTTYVVNFWATWCGPCVEELPYFERLTSENAKKPFKVILMSLGFKTKLKTDREPFVAEHKLKSEVYLVNELDQQKFIDRVDKNWSGALPATLILNSDKKVRAFYEKAFTYDELVKTLENAK
;
A
#
# COMPACT_ATOMS: atom_id res chain seq x y z
N MET A 1 31.04 3.19 54.43
CA MET A 1 30.85 2.49 53.14
C MET A 1 29.60 3.05 52.46
N ARG A 2 29.76 3.95 51.48
CA ARG A 2 28.66 4.56 50.75
C ARG A 2 28.42 3.75 49.48
N LYS A 3 27.28 3.05 49.44
CA LYS A 3 26.84 2.34 48.22
C LYS A 3 26.32 3.37 47.19
N HIS A 4 27.04 3.55 46.11
CA HIS A 4 26.59 4.33 44.98
C HIS A 4 25.64 3.45 44.14
N ILE A 5 24.34 3.77 44.23
CA ILE A 5 23.32 3.21 43.33
C ILE A 5 23.40 4.03 42.03
N VAL A 6 23.97 3.42 41.01
CA VAL A 6 23.95 3.99 39.63
C VAL A 6 22.62 3.61 39.02
N THR A 7 21.69 4.56 38.99
CA THR A 7 20.44 4.43 38.29
C THR A 7 20.69 4.67 36.79
N ILE A 8 20.78 3.60 36.00
CA ILE A 8 20.86 3.66 34.56
C ILE A 8 19.46 4.00 34.05
N LEU A 9 19.24 5.26 33.67
CA LEU A 9 18.05 5.70 32.99
C LEU A 9 18.12 5.19 31.54
N LEU A 10 17.42 4.09 31.23
CA LEU A 10 17.18 3.61 29.88
C LEU A 10 16.24 4.59 29.19
N ILE A 11 16.81 5.58 28.49
CA ILE A 11 16.06 6.39 27.53
C ILE A 11 15.74 5.51 26.35
N LEU A 12 14.53 4.93 26.32
CA LEU A 12 13.96 4.35 25.11
C LEU A 12 13.74 5.52 24.14
N ALA A 13 14.70 5.75 23.28
CA ALA A 13 14.49 6.57 22.09
C ALA A 13 13.45 5.84 21.24
N ALA A 14 12.19 6.27 21.32
CA ALA A 14 11.16 5.90 20.38
C ALA A 14 11.60 6.46 19.03
N LEU A 15 12.34 5.67 18.26
CA LEU A 15 12.60 5.93 16.86
C LEU A 15 11.24 5.89 16.18
N GLY A 16 10.62 7.06 16.05
CA GLY A 16 9.44 7.22 15.21
C GLY A 16 9.80 6.72 13.82
N VAL A 17 9.28 5.56 13.45
CA VAL A 17 9.34 5.10 12.06
C VAL A 17 8.52 6.09 11.26
N ASN A 18 9.21 7.13 10.76
CA ASN A 18 8.62 7.98 9.74
C ASN A 18 8.31 7.08 8.55
N ALA A 19 7.05 6.82 8.31
CA ALA A 19 6.58 6.11 7.14
C ALA A 19 6.91 6.96 5.90
N GLN A 20 8.13 6.81 5.42
CA GLN A 20 8.62 7.54 4.24
C GLN A 20 7.91 6.97 3.01
N VAL A 21 7.04 7.76 2.41
CA VAL A 21 6.42 7.44 1.13
C VAL A 21 7.48 7.54 0.03
N LYS A 22 7.72 6.43 -0.68
CA LYS A 22 8.68 6.36 -1.78
C LYS A 22 7.98 6.51 -3.12
N LEU A 23 8.74 6.89 -4.13
CA LEU A 23 8.28 6.87 -5.52
C LEU A 23 8.40 5.44 -6.05
N LEU A 24 7.43 5.00 -6.86
CA LEU A 24 7.47 3.69 -7.52
C LEU A 24 6.85 3.79 -8.92
N THR A 25 7.56 3.29 -9.92
CA THR A 25 7.03 3.11 -11.28
C THR A 25 6.26 1.80 -11.37
N LEU A 26 5.39 1.69 -12.37
CA LEU A 26 4.69 0.43 -12.66
C LEU A 26 5.68 -0.69 -13.02
N SER A 27 6.74 -0.38 -13.75
CA SER A 27 7.78 -1.35 -14.12
C SER A 27 8.52 -1.90 -12.89
N GLU A 28 8.80 -1.07 -11.90
CA GLU A 28 9.41 -1.51 -10.63
C GLU A 28 8.44 -2.37 -9.81
N LEU A 29 7.15 -2.04 -9.79
CA LEU A 29 6.11 -2.86 -9.18
C LEU A 29 6.03 -4.24 -9.87
N GLU A 30 5.97 -4.27 -11.21
CA GLU A 30 5.92 -5.50 -11.99
C GLU A 30 7.14 -6.41 -11.74
N GLN A 31 8.34 -5.83 -11.69
CA GLN A 31 9.58 -6.55 -11.36
C GLN A 31 9.54 -7.13 -9.94
N ARG A 32 8.99 -6.38 -9.00
CA ARG A 32 8.85 -6.83 -7.61
C ARG A 32 7.87 -8.01 -7.51
N VAL A 33 6.72 -7.91 -8.17
CA VAL A 33 5.73 -9.00 -8.23
C VAL A 33 6.33 -10.26 -8.86
N ALA A 34 7.07 -10.10 -9.96
CA ALA A 34 7.72 -11.22 -10.65
C ALA A 34 8.78 -11.95 -9.79
N LYS A 35 9.42 -11.25 -8.85
CA LYS A 35 10.40 -11.82 -7.90
C LYS A 35 9.76 -12.45 -6.67
N GLY A 36 8.50 -12.17 -6.40
CA GLY A 36 7.79 -12.61 -5.20
C GLY A 36 7.27 -14.03 -5.35
N LYS A 37 8.04 -15.03 -4.91
CA LYS A 37 7.63 -16.45 -4.94
C LYS A 37 6.36 -16.67 -4.15
N ASP A 38 5.35 -17.26 -4.79
CA ASP A 38 4.01 -17.60 -4.25
C ASP A 38 3.34 -16.44 -3.47
N THR A 39 3.81 -15.21 -3.66
CA THR A 39 3.30 -14.06 -2.93
C THR A 39 2.09 -13.46 -3.65
N THR A 40 0.98 -13.32 -2.93
CA THR A 40 -0.18 -12.54 -3.39
C THR A 40 0.02 -11.08 -3.06
N TYR A 41 -0.03 -10.24 -4.08
CA TYR A 41 0.01 -8.79 -3.96
C TYR A 41 -1.37 -8.20 -4.17
N VAL A 42 -1.80 -7.36 -3.23
CA VAL A 42 -3.02 -6.56 -3.35
C VAL A 42 -2.57 -5.11 -3.50
N VAL A 43 -2.68 -4.59 -4.70
CA VAL A 43 -2.26 -3.23 -5.05
C VAL A 43 -3.50 -2.36 -5.13
N ASN A 44 -3.65 -1.41 -4.19
CA ASN A 44 -4.75 -0.45 -4.21
C ASN A 44 -4.27 0.89 -4.74
N PHE A 45 -4.96 1.42 -5.74
CA PHE A 45 -4.74 2.74 -6.33
C PHE A 45 -5.71 3.73 -5.66
N TRP A 46 -5.16 4.78 -5.06
CA TRP A 46 -5.88 5.72 -4.22
C TRP A 46 -5.33 7.14 -4.29
N ALA A 47 -6.02 8.09 -3.66
CA ALA A 47 -5.50 9.46 -3.48
C ALA A 47 -6.06 10.08 -2.19
N THR A 48 -5.36 11.04 -1.60
CA THR A 48 -5.78 11.73 -0.36
C THR A 48 -7.07 12.52 -0.52
N TRP A 49 -7.36 12.98 -1.73
CA TRP A 49 -8.59 13.72 -2.07
C TRP A 49 -9.77 12.81 -2.47
N CYS A 50 -9.55 11.50 -2.56
CA CYS A 50 -10.58 10.54 -2.93
C CYS A 50 -11.29 10.01 -1.68
N GLY A 51 -12.47 10.53 -1.36
CA GLY A 51 -13.24 10.15 -0.16
C GLY A 51 -13.44 8.63 -0.04
N PRO A 52 -14.04 7.93 -1.02
CA PRO A 52 -14.24 6.48 -0.97
C PRO A 52 -12.92 5.69 -0.81
N CYS A 53 -11.80 6.20 -1.37
CA CYS A 53 -10.50 5.57 -1.19
C CYS A 53 -10.07 5.62 0.29
N VAL A 54 -10.19 6.78 0.92
CA VAL A 54 -9.80 6.99 2.33
C VAL A 54 -10.65 6.12 3.25
N GLU A 55 -11.94 5.97 2.95
CA GLU A 55 -12.86 5.14 3.73
C GLU A 55 -12.48 3.65 3.70
N GLU A 56 -11.91 3.14 2.60
CA GLU A 56 -11.52 1.72 2.49
C GLU A 56 -10.09 1.40 2.98
N LEU A 57 -9.19 2.40 3.16
CA LEU A 57 -7.82 2.18 3.62
C LEU A 57 -7.72 1.32 4.89
N PRO A 58 -8.58 1.49 5.92
CA PRO A 58 -8.55 0.64 7.11
C PRO A 58 -8.74 -0.86 6.81
N TYR A 59 -9.45 -1.21 5.74
CA TYR A 59 -9.65 -2.61 5.34
C TYR A 59 -8.38 -3.22 4.78
N PHE A 60 -7.59 -2.46 4.02
CA PHE A 60 -6.28 -2.88 3.52
C PHE A 60 -5.26 -3.01 4.65
N GLU A 61 -5.29 -2.09 5.64
CA GLU A 61 -4.46 -2.20 6.84
C GLU A 61 -4.80 -3.45 7.67
N ARG A 62 -6.09 -3.78 7.78
CA ARG A 62 -6.54 -5.00 8.42
C ARG A 62 -6.05 -6.24 7.68
N LEU A 63 -6.14 -6.28 6.34
CA LEU A 63 -5.57 -7.36 5.53
C LEU A 63 -4.07 -7.53 5.75
N THR A 64 -3.32 -6.43 5.82
CA THR A 64 -1.89 -6.44 6.11
C THR A 64 -1.60 -7.11 7.45
N SER A 65 -2.35 -6.74 8.48
CA SER A 65 -2.18 -7.27 9.84
C SER A 65 -2.52 -8.76 9.93
N GLU A 66 -3.64 -9.17 9.35
CA GLU A 66 -4.14 -10.55 9.40
C GLU A 66 -3.28 -11.52 8.57
N ASN A 67 -2.55 -11.00 7.57
CA ASN A 67 -1.70 -11.81 6.71
C ASN A 67 -0.19 -11.58 6.91
N ALA A 68 0.21 -10.95 8.01
CA ALA A 68 1.61 -10.58 8.27
C ALA A 68 2.61 -11.75 8.24
N LYS A 69 2.15 -12.98 8.50
CA LYS A 69 2.97 -14.21 8.51
C LYS A 69 2.83 -15.05 7.23
N LYS A 70 2.07 -14.57 6.24
CA LYS A 70 1.82 -15.28 4.97
C LYS A 70 2.60 -14.61 3.83
N PRO A 71 2.81 -15.32 2.70
CA PRO A 71 3.32 -14.72 1.47
C PRO A 71 2.23 -13.82 0.85
N PHE A 72 1.97 -12.70 1.50
CA PHE A 72 0.92 -11.75 1.17
C PHE A 72 1.40 -10.32 1.41
N LYS A 73 1.13 -9.41 0.49
CA LYS A 73 1.53 -8.02 0.57
C LYS A 73 0.42 -7.09 0.10
N VAL A 74 0.12 -6.09 0.90
CA VAL A 74 -0.67 -4.93 0.48
C VAL A 74 0.28 -3.81 0.08
N ILE A 75 0.05 -3.23 -1.08
CA ILE A 75 0.79 -2.08 -1.61
C ILE A 75 -0.22 -0.98 -1.92
N LEU A 76 -0.08 0.16 -1.28
CA LEU A 76 -0.91 1.33 -1.47
C LEU A 76 -0.21 2.29 -2.45
N MET A 77 -0.68 2.32 -3.70
CA MET A 77 -0.16 3.16 -4.78
C MET A 77 -0.96 4.46 -4.85
N SER A 78 -0.43 5.54 -4.28
CA SER A 78 -1.09 6.84 -4.30
C SER A 78 -0.88 7.57 -5.62
N LEU A 79 -1.94 8.11 -6.19
CA LEU A 79 -1.89 9.00 -7.36
C LEU A 79 -1.80 10.46 -6.93
N GLY A 80 -1.06 11.27 -7.68
CA GLY A 80 -0.95 12.71 -7.44
C GLY A 80 0.42 13.28 -7.81
N PHE A 81 0.64 14.54 -7.46
CA PHE A 81 1.85 15.25 -7.83
C PHE A 81 3.02 14.96 -6.88
N LYS A 82 4.21 14.73 -7.44
CA LYS A 82 5.46 14.51 -6.68
C LYS A 82 5.79 15.69 -5.76
N THR A 83 5.45 16.90 -6.17
CA THR A 83 5.66 18.14 -5.38
C THR A 83 4.84 18.14 -4.07
N LYS A 84 3.79 17.32 -3.99
CA LYS A 84 2.93 17.17 -2.82
C LYS A 84 3.32 16.01 -1.91
N LEU A 85 4.39 15.28 -2.22
CA LEU A 85 4.82 14.12 -1.45
C LEU A 85 4.99 14.45 0.05
N LYS A 86 5.83 15.45 0.35
CA LYS A 86 6.15 15.84 1.74
C LYS A 86 5.05 16.65 2.43
N THR A 87 4.26 17.40 1.66
CA THR A 87 3.27 18.34 2.22
C THR A 87 1.87 17.75 2.32
N ASP A 88 1.62 16.63 1.68
CA ASP A 88 0.29 15.99 1.64
C ASP A 88 0.37 14.49 1.95
N ARG A 89 1.18 13.69 1.21
CA ARG A 89 1.21 12.22 1.35
C ARG A 89 1.82 11.75 2.65
N GLU A 90 3.02 12.22 2.99
CA GLU A 90 3.70 11.80 4.23
C GLU A 90 2.91 12.20 5.48
N PRO A 91 2.39 13.45 5.62
CA PRO A 91 1.51 13.79 6.73
C PRO A 91 0.25 12.92 6.80
N PHE A 92 -0.40 12.66 5.66
CA PHE A 92 -1.59 11.80 5.59
C PHE A 92 -1.29 10.38 6.11
N VAL A 93 -0.20 9.76 5.62
CA VAL A 93 0.22 8.41 6.02
C VAL A 93 0.49 8.36 7.53
N ALA A 94 1.14 9.38 8.08
CA ALA A 94 1.42 9.47 9.51
C ALA A 94 0.13 9.65 10.33
N GLU A 95 -0.77 10.54 9.93
CA GLU A 95 -2.05 10.82 10.60
C GLU A 95 -2.94 9.57 10.64
N HIS A 96 -3.06 8.88 9.50
CA HIS A 96 -3.87 7.66 9.38
C HIS A 96 -3.15 6.40 9.86
N LYS A 97 -1.90 6.53 10.33
CA LYS A 97 -1.07 5.44 10.90
C LYS A 97 -1.00 4.22 9.96
N LEU A 98 -0.88 4.48 8.65
CA LEU A 98 -0.79 3.41 7.66
C LEU A 98 0.50 2.61 7.87
N LYS A 99 0.39 1.30 7.97
CA LYS A 99 1.50 0.34 8.17
C LYS A 99 1.85 -0.43 6.91
N SER A 100 0.91 -0.49 5.97
CA SER A 100 1.13 -1.05 4.65
C SER A 100 2.19 -0.26 3.88
N GLU A 101 2.77 -0.87 2.88
CA GLU A 101 3.74 -0.18 2.03
C GLU A 101 3.05 0.87 1.17
N VAL A 102 3.41 2.14 1.37
CA VAL A 102 2.82 3.26 0.63
C VAL A 102 3.83 3.82 -0.37
N TYR A 103 3.41 3.95 -1.61
CA TYR A 103 4.18 4.56 -2.69
C TYR A 103 3.38 5.65 -3.39
N LEU A 104 4.09 6.65 -3.92
CA LEU A 104 3.54 7.58 -4.88
C LEU A 104 3.90 7.12 -6.29
N VAL A 105 2.91 7.02 -7.16
CA VAL A 105 3.09 6.65 -8.57
C VAL A 105 4.06 7.62 -9.25
N ASN A 106 5.12 7.06 -9.86
CA ASN A 106 6.19 7.80 -10.52
C ASN A 106 6.15 7.62 -12.03
N GLU A 107 5.03 7.95 -12.66
CA GLU A 107 4.85 7.89 -14.11
C GLU A 107 4.72 9.30 -14.68
N LEU A 108 5.26 9.51 -15.89
CA LEU A 108 5.18 10.78 -16.61
C LEU A 108 3.89 10.88 -17.45
N ASP A 109 3.47 9.76 -18.01
CA ASP A 109 2.28 9.63 -18.84
C ASP A 109 1.20 8.87 -18.07
N GLN A 110 0.24 9.61 -17.56
CA GLN A 110 -0.82 9.06 -16.73
C GLN A 110 -1.75 8.13 -17.54
N GLN A 111 -2.06 8.47 -18.79
CA GLN A 111 -2.92 7.62 -19.61
C GLN A 111 -2.24 6.29 -19.92
N LYS A 112 -0.98 6.33 -20.31
CA LYS A 112 -0.21 5.12 -20.58
C LYS A 112 -0.06 4.25 -19.31
N PHE A 113 0.06 4.86 -18.15
CA PHE A 113 0.08 4.14 -16.88
C PHE A 113 -1.25 3.41 -16.63
N ILE A 114 -2.38 4.10 -16.79
CA ILE A 114 -3.73 3.55 -16.64
C ILE A 114 -3.92 2.35 -17.57
N ASP A 115 -3.64 2.49 -18.85
CA ASP A 115 -3.79 1.46 -19.88
C ASP A 115 -2.90 0.22 -19.61
N ARG A 116 -1.72 0.44 -19.01
CA ARG A 116 -0.81 -0.64 -18.63
C ARG A 116 -1.25 -1.37 -17.37
N VAL A 117 -1.87 -0.68 -16.43
CA VAL A 117 -2.45 -1.33 -15.23
C VAL A 117 -3.60 -2.22 -15.64
N ASP A 118 -4.57 -1.69 -16.37
CA ASP A 118 -5.64 -2.49 -16.99
C ASP A 118 -6.29 -1.70 -18.13
N LYS A 119 -6.52 -2.37 -19.25
CA LYS A 119 -7.11 -1.75 -20.45
C LYS A 119 -8.55 -1.28 -20.25
N ASN A 120 -9.24 -1.83 -19.26
CA ASN A 120 -10.61 -1.47 -18.94
C ASN A 120 -10.69 -0.41 -17.82
N TRP A 121 -9.54 0.00 -17.26
CA TRP A 121 -9.54 1.03 -16.23
C TRP A 121 -9.86 2.41 -16.82
N SER A 122 -10.94 3.02 -16.36
CA SER A 122 -11.29 4.40 -16.77
C SER A 122 -10.40 5.48 -16.17
N GLY A 123 -9.56 5.11 -15.18
CA GLY A 123 -8.77 6.02 -14.35
C GLY A 123 -9.48 6.47 -13.09
N ALA A 124 -10.72 6.02 -12.86
CA ALA A 124 -11.44 6.35 -11.63
C ALA A 124 -10.82 5.63 -10.41
N LEU A 125 -10.97 6.26 -9.25
CA LEU A 125 -10.49 5.76 -7.96
C LEU A 125 -11.66 5.53 -6.99
N PRO A 126 -11.56 4.56 -6.09
CA PRO A 126 -10.45 3.62 -5.94
C PRO A 126 -10.43 2.51 -6.99
N ALA A 127 -9.25 1.92 -7.18
CA ALA A 127 -9.10 0.71 -7.99
C ALA A 127 -8.14 -0.27 -7.30
N THR A 128 -8.35 -1.57 -7.50
CA THR A 128 -7.54 -2.61 -6.87
C THR A 128 -7.11 -3.66 -7.89
N LEU A 129 -5.81 -3.97 -7.88
CA LEU A 129 -5.20 -5.01 -8.70
C LEU A 129 -4.67 -6.12 -7.81
N ILE A 130 -5.12 -7.37 -8.04
CA ILE A 130 -4.67 -8.56 -7.33
C ILE A 130 -3.74 -9.34 -8.26
N LEU A 131 -2.53 -9.64 -7.77
CA LEU A 131 -1.48 -10.30 -8.53
C LEU A 131 -0.87 -11.46 -7.74
N ASN A 132 -0.63 -12.59 -8.42
CA ASN A 132 0.24 -13.66 -7.95
C ASN A 132 0.88 -14.32 -9.19
N SER A 133 2.19 -14.12 -9.37
CA SER A 133 2.90 -14.59 -10.56
C SER A 133 2.91 -16.10 -10.68
N ASP A 134 3.14 -16.83 -9.58
CA ASP A 134 3.26 -18.29 -9.62
C ASP A 134 1.91 -18.96 -9.88
N LYS A 135 0.82 -18.39 -9.36
CA LYS A 135 -0.55 -18.85 -9.59
C LYS A 135 -1.17 -18.26 -10.86
N LYS A 136 -0.46 -17.39 -11.57
CA LYS A 136 -0.95 -16.69 -12.76
C LYS A 136 -2.23 -15.88 -12.50
N VAL A 137 -2.39 -15.38 -11.27
CA VAL A 137 -3.51 -14.52 -10.89
C VAL A 137 -3.23 -13.09 -11.32
N ARG A 138 -4.16 -12.51 -12.04
CA ARG A 138 -4.25 -11.08 -12.34
C ARG A 138 -5.72 -10.70 -12.41
N ALA A 139 -6.23 -9.98 -11.42
CA ALA A 139 -7.61 -9.54 -11.37
C ALA A 139 -7.67 -8.05 -11.01
N PHE A 140 -8.43 -7.29 -11.78
CA PHE A 140 -8.58 -5.84 -11.64
C PHE A 140 -10.02 -5.47 -11.30
N TYR A 141 -10.17 -4.51 -10.39
CA TYR A 141 -11.47 -4.02 -9.93
C TYR A 141 -11.45 -2.51 -9.78
N GLU A 142 -12.32 -1.83 -10.53
CA GLU A 142 -12.53 -0.38 -10.44
C GLU A 142 -13.76 -0.11 -9.57
N LYS A 143 -13.61 -0.24 -8.26
CA LYS A 143 -14.67 0.02 -7.28
C LYS A 143 -14.08 0.15 -5.87
N ALA A 144 -14.82 0.80 -4.97
CA ALA A 144 -14.58 0.70 -3.55
C ALA A 144 -15.02 -0.69 -3.02
N PHE A 145 -14.36 -1.16 -1.97
CA PHE A 145 -14.66 -2.41 -1.29
C PHE A 145 -15.11 -2.16 0.14
N THR A 146 -16.06 -2.96 0.61
CA THR A 146 -16.18 -3.26 2.03
C THR A 146 -15.14 -4.34 2.39
N TYR A 147 -14.86 -4.52 3.68
CA TYR A 147 -13.90 -5.54 4.10
C TYR A 147 -14.32 -6.95 3.67
N ASP A 148 -15.58 -7.31 3.86
CA ASP A 148 -16.11 -8.64 3.52
C ASP A 148 -16.06 -8.93 2.01
N GLU A 149 -16.39 -7.91 1.19
CA GLU A 149 -16.25 -8.02 -0.27
C GLU A 149 -14.79 -8.20 -0.69
N LEU A 150 -13.86 -7.49 -0.06
CA LEU A 150 -12.44 -7.59 -0.35
C LEU A 150 -11.91 -8.99 -0.02
N VAL A 151 -12.25 -9.55 1.15
CA VAL A 151 -11.88 -10.92 1.54
C VAL A 151 -12.46 -11.94 0.56
N LYS A 152 -13.76 -11.86 0.26
CA LYS A 152 -14.41 -12.76 -0.70
C LYS A 152 -13.79 -12.68 -2.09
N THR A 153 -13.43 -11.47 -2.54
CA THR A 153 -12.77 -11.26 -3.83
C THR A 153 -11.39 -11.94 -3.87
N LEU A 154 -10.62 -11.83 -2.78
CA LEU A 154 -9.32 -12.50 -2.66
C LEU A 154 -9.43 -14.02 -2.63
N GLU A 155 -10.48 -14.57 -2.03
CA GLU A 155 -10.74 -16.01 -2.04
C GLU A 155 -11.08 -16.53 -3.43
N ASN A 156 -11.80 -15.75 -4.23
CA ASN A 156 -12.20 -16.11 -5.59
C ASN A 156 -11.08 -15.88 -6.64
N ALA A 157 -10.07 -15.06 -6.33
CA ALA A 157 -8.94 -14.76 -7.21
C ALA A 157 -7.79 -15.78 -7.12
N LYS A 158 -8.05 -16.98 -6.60
CA LYS A 158 -7.06 -18.07 -6.41
C LYS A 158 -6.92 -18.92 -7.66
#